data_1567917864bed81ceb7a5d38aeb305a9
#
_entry.id   1567917864bed81ceb7a5d38aeb305a9
#
_cell.length_a   1.000
_cell.length_b   1.000
_cell.length_c   1.000
_cell.angle_alpha   90.00
_cell.angle_beta   90.00
_cell.angle_gamma   90.00
#
_symmetry.space_group_name_H-M   'P 1'
#
loop_
_entity.id
_entity.type
_entity.pdbx_description
1 polymer ?
#
loop_
_entity_poly.entity_id
_entity_poly.type
_entity_poly.pdbx_seq_one_letter_code
_entity_poly.pdbx_strand_id
1 'polypeptide(L)'
;MRQAQTLNEAQLRRVLQYCRSRRHPTRDQTIILFSFYAGLRAKEIAALKRGDVFDDEGNARTQFTLSAEQSKGGKTRTVYLNQRLRRALMDYGAGLNLSDPNRPLFESQKGGHFSANTMCQLFLDIYKAVGLKDASSHSGRRTYITRLANKGVGVRLLAELAGHSHISTTQRYIDVNAEQLSEAVELL
;
A
#
# COMPACT_ATOMS: atom_id res chain seq x y z
N MET A 1 12.82 18.81 0.14
CA MET A 1 12.77 17.38 -0.28
C MET A 1 11.71 17.27 -1.37
N ARG A 2 12.06 16.74 -2.57
CA ARG A 2 11.09 16.59 -3.68
C ARG A 2 10.01 15.59 -3.27
N GLN A 3 8.74 15.89 -3.46
CA GLN A 3 7.64 14.97 -3.13
C GLN A 3 7.65 13.78 -4.09
N ALA A 4 7.38 12.56 -3.58
CA ALA A 4 7.29 11.37 -4.42
C ALA A 4 6.20 11.52 -5.49
N GLN A 5 6.47 11.08 -6.71
CA GLN A 5 5.51 11.10 -7.82
C GLN A 5 4.28 10.24 -7.51
N THR A 6 3.07 10.72 -7.84
CA THR A 6 1.87 9.89 -7.94
C THR A 6 1.89 9.10 -9.24
N LEU A 7 1.23 7.95 -9.27
CA LEU A 7 1.18 7.10 -10.45
C LEU A 7 -0.27 6.97 -10.96
N ASN A 8 -0.43 7.11 -12.27
CA ASN A 8 -1.71 6.89 -12.93
C ASN A 8 -1.96 5.38 -13.17
N GLU A 9 -3.16 5.03 -13.67
CA GLU A 9 -3.54 3.62 -13.92
C GLU A 9 -2.66 2.93 -14.98
N ALA A 10 -2.23 3.65 -16.01
CA ALA A 10 -1.37 3.08 -17.05
C ALA A 10 0.03 2.75 -16.49
N GLN A 11 0.57 3.65 -15.65
CA GLN A 11 1.83 3.44 -14.96
C GLN A 11 1.74 2.26 -13.96
N LEU A 12 0.66 2.17 -13.19
CA LEU A 12 0.44 1.03 -12.30
C LEU A 12 0.35 -0.30 -13.08
N ARG A 13 -0.41 -0.33 -14.20
CA ARG A 13 -0.46 -1.52 -15.05
C ARG A 13 0.92 -1.94 -15.56
N ARG A 14 1.75 -0.99 -16.00
CA ARG A 14 3.12 -1.24 -16.45
C ARG A 14 4.00 -1.81 -15.33
N VAL A 15 3.89 -1.27 -14.12
CA VAL A 15 4.59 -1.77 -12.92
C VAL A 15 4.18 -3.22 -12.63
N LEU A 16 2.88 -3.51 -12.59
CA LEU A 16 2.37 -4.86 -12.30
C LEU A 16 2.74 -5.86 -13.41
N GLN A 17 2.75 -5.42 -14.68
CA GLN A 17 3.20 -6.24 -15.81
C GLN A 17 4.69 -6.60 -15.67
N TYR A 18 5.53 -5.64 -15.29
CA TYR A 18 6.94 -5.92 -15.03
C TYR A 18 7.13 -6.90 -13.86
N CYS A 19 6.34 -6.77 -12.78
CA CYS A 19 6.41 -7.72 -11.67
C CYS A 19 6.16 -9.17 -12.10
N ARG A 20 5.35 -9.42 -13.16
CA ARG A 20 5.10 -10.77 -13.69
C ARG A 20 6.34 -11.44 -14.25
N SER A 21 7.31 -10.70 -14.76
CA SER A 21 8.56 -11.21 -15.30
C SER A 21 9.66 -11.42 -14.25
N ARG A 22 9.39 -11.06 -12.99
CA ARG A 22 10.36 -11.19 -11.90
C ARG A 22 10.35 -12.60 -11.29
N ARG A 23 11.39 -12.92 -10.51
CA ARG A 23 11.55 -14.21 -9.82
C ARG A 23 10.38 -14.57 -8.89
N HIS A 24 9.73 -13.56 -8.28
CA HIS A 24 8.63 -13.73 -7.33
C HIS A 24 7.42 -12.85 -7.75
N PRO A 25 6.72 -13.22 -8.85
CA PRO A 25 5.76 -12.34 -9.50
C PRO A 25 4.58 -11.97 -8.60
N THR A 26 3.90 -12.93 -8.00
CA THR A 26 2.72 -12.70 -7.15
C THR A 26 3.08 -11.93 -5.87
N ARG A 27 4.23 -12.25 -5.25
CA ARG A 27 4.76 -11.53 -4.09
C ARG A 27 4.98 -10.05 -4.43
N ASP A 28 5.74 -9.78 -5.48
CA ASP A 28 6.14 -8.41 -5.83
C ASP A 28 4.91 -7.59 -6.27
N GLN A 29 3.96 -8.19 -7.00
CA GLN A 29 2.68 -7.54 -7.32
C GLN A 29 1.89 -7.20 -6.06
N THR A 30 1.76 -8.13 -5.11
CA THR A 30 1.00 -7.91 -3.88
C THR A 30 1.64 -6.83 -3.02
N ILE A 31 2.98 -6.77 -2.92
CA ILE A 31 3.71 -5.68 -2.25
C ILE A 31 3.35 -4.31 -2.85
N ILE A 32 3.39 -4.19 -4.18
CA ILE A 32 3.01 -2.95 -4.87
C ILE A 32 1.55 -2.59 -4.56
N LEU A 33 0.63 -3.55 -4.62
CA LEU A 33 -0.79 -3.32 -4.40
C LEU A 33 -1.12 -2.91 -2.96
N PHE A 34 -0.40 -3.40 -1.95
CA PHE A 34 -0.54 -2.90 -0.57
C PHE A 34 -0.25 -1.40 -0.46
N SER A 35 0.80 -0.93 -1.12
CA SER A 35 1.11 0.50 -1.12
C SER A 35 0.02 1.33 -1.84
N PHE A 36 -0.56 0.80 -2.94
CA PHE A 36 -1.54 1.50 -3.78
C PHE A 36 -2.98 1.44 -3.27
N TYR A 37 -3.40 0.34 -2.63
CA TYR A 37 -4.79 0.12 -2.25
C TYR A 37 -5.05 0.10 -0.75
N ALA A 38 -4.01 0.00 0.07
CA ALA A 38 -4.09 0.12 1.51
C ALA A 38 -3.24 1.27 2.07
N GLY A 39 -2.47 1.95 1.20
CA GLY A 39 -1.64 3.10 1.58
C GLY A 39 -0.53 2.76 2.58
N LEU A 40 -0.09 1.51 2.68
CA LEU A 40 0.95 1.10 3.62
C LEU A 40 2.33 1.67 3.24
N ARG A 41 3.12 1.97 4.25
CA ARG A 41 4.54 2.32 4.09
C ARG A 41 5.38 1.06 3.87
N ALA A 42 6.53 1.19 3.20
CA ALA A 42 7.43 0.06 2.96
C ALA A 42 7.82 -0.68 4.25
N LYS A 43 8.08 0.03 5.35
CA LYS A 43 8.34 -0.57 6.68
C LYS A 43 7.16 -1.38 7.18
N GLU A 44 5.93 -0.86 7.03
CA GLU A 44 4.70 -1.52 7.46
C GLU A 44 4.46 -2.80 6.65
N ILE A 45 4.65 -2.74 5.32
CA ILE A 45 4.55 -3.90 4.42
C ILE A 45 5.60 -4.97 4.78
N ALA A 46 6.84 -4.55 5.07
CA ALA A 46 7.91 -5.45 5.44
C ALA A 46 7.64 -6.21 6.75
N ALA A 47 6.88 -5.61 7.66
CA ALA A 47 6.58 -6.15 8.99
C ALA A 47 5.29 -7.01 9.05
N LEU A 48 4.54 -7.12 7.94
CA LEU A 48 3.31 -7.91 7.92
C LEU A 48 3.58 -9.40 8.15
N LYS A 49 2.70 -10.02 8.92
CA LYS A 49 2.65 -11.46 9.16
C LYS A 49 1.48 -12.08 8.39
N ARG A 50 1.52 -13.39 8.17
CA ARG A 50 0.45 -14.13 7.49
C ARG A 50 -0.88 -14.00 8.22
N GLY A 51 -0.90 -14.16 9.55
CA GLY A 51 -2.08 -14.02 10.38
C GLY A 51 -2.66 -12.60 10.47
N ASP A 52 -1.91 -11.57 10.06
CA ASP A 52 -2.49 -10.21 9.95
C ASP A 52 -3.56 -10.17 8.85
N VAL A 53 -3.33 -10.85 7.73
CA VAL A 53 -4.12 -10.70 6.51
C VAL A 53 -4.92 -11.92 6.10
N PHE A 54 -4.60 -13.11 6.64
CA PHE A 54 -5.37 -14.34 6.43
C PHE A 54 -6.05 -14.77 7.72
N ASP A 55 -7.27 -15.33 7.60
CA ASP A 55 -7.95 -16.01 8.69
C ASP A 55 -7.51 -17.48 8.82
N ASP A 56 -8.10 -18.19 9.76
CA ASP A 56 -7.75 -19.60 10.06
C ASP A 56 -8.15 -20.55 8.91
N GLU A 57 -9.11 -20.15 8.07
CA GLU A 57 -9.53 -20.87 6.86
C GLU A 57 -8.67 -20.52 5.63
N GLY A 58 -7.70 -19.58 5.78
CA GLY A 58 -6.82 -19.13 4.70
C GLY A 58 -7.45 -18.10 3.76
N ASN A 59 -8.58 -17.50 4.13
CA ASN A 59 -9.19 -16.44 3.36
C ASN A 59 -8.57 -15.08 3.68
N ALA A 60 -8.49 -14.21 2.68
CA ALA A 60 -8.04 -12.83 2.89
C ALA A 60 -9.07 -12.04 3.71
N ARG A 61 -8.65 -11.50 4.85
CA ARG A 61 -9.47 -10.65 5.71
C ARG A 61 -9.94 -9.41 4.97
N THR A 62 -11.03 -8.80 5.42
CA THR A 62 -11.52 -7.50 4.91
C THR A 62 -10.76 -6.32 5.53
N GLN A 63 -10.25 -6.51 6.73
CA GLN A 63 -9.46 -5.55 7.49
C GLN A 63 -8.55 -6.27 8.49
N PHE A 64 -7.52 -5.57 8.95
CA PHE A 64 -6.64 -6.02 10.04
C PHE A 64 -6.10 -4.85 10.85
N THR A 65 -5.60 -5.12 12.06
CA THR A 65 -4.96 -4.11 12.90
C THR A 65 -3.46 -4.18 12.70
N LEU A 66 -2.88 -3.07 12.23
CA LEU A 66 -1.43 -2.88 12.24
C LEU A 66 -1.00 -2.55 13.66
N SER A 67 -0.12 -3.36 14.24
CA SER A 67 0.34 -3.17 15.62
C SER A 67 1.26 -1.94 15.75
N ALA A 68 1.46 -1.48 16.98
CA ALA A 68 2.37 -0.37 17.27
C ALA A 68 3.80 -0.64 16.79
N GLU A 69 4.28 -1.87 16.92
CA GLU A 69 5.63 -2.31 16.50
C GLU A 69 5.78 -2.28 14.97
N GLN A 70 4.73 -2.69 14.24
CA GLN A 70 4.70 -2.69 12.79
C GLN A 70 4.58 -1.27 12.22
N SER A 71 3.96 -0.35 12.96
CA SER A 71 3.69 1.01 12.48
C SER A 71 4.92 1.94 12.61
N LYS A 72 4.97 2.97 11.75
CA LYS A 72 5.91 4.08 11.92
C LYS A 72 5.29 5.11 12.87
N GLY A 73 5.63 5.09 14.14
CA GLY A 73 5.12 6.06 15.11
C GLY A 73 4.46 5.42 16.33
N GLY A 74 4.53 4.09 16.45
CA GLY A 74 4.13 3.37 17.67
C GLY A 74 2.62 3.39 17.97
N LYS A 75 1.78 3.66 16.96
CA LYS A 75 0.31 3.68 17.12
C LYS A 75 -0.32 2.55 16.33
N THR A 76 -1.27 1.85 16.93
CA THR A 76 -2.12 0.88 16.25
C THR A 76 -3.08 1.59 15.30
N ARG A 77 -3.42 0.95 14.18
CA ARG A 77 -4.50 1.40 13.30
C ARG A 77 -5.13 0.25 12.53
N THR A 78 -6.39 0.38 12.20
CA THR A 78 -7.06 -0.55 11.29
C THR A 78 -6.71 -0.24 9.84
N VAL A 79 -6.41 -1.28 9.08
CA VAL A 79 -6.15 -1.24 7.64
C VAL A 79 -7.27 -1.99 6.94
N TYR A 80 -7.96 -1.32 6.03
CA TYR A 80 -9.05 -1.90 5.23
C TYR A 80 -8.54 -2.40 3.90
N LEU A 81 -8.96 -3.59 3.51
CA LEU A 81 -8.54 -4.25 2.27
C LEU A 81 -9.68 -4.27 1.27
N ASN A 82 -9.51 -3.57 0.14
CA ASN A 82 -10.48 -3.60 -0.93
C ASN A 82 -10.46 -4.95 -1.67
N GLN A 83 -11.50 -5.23 -2.45
CA GLN A 83 -11.67 -6.48 -3.17
C GLN A 83 -10.47 -6.80 -4.10
N ARG A 84 -9.87 -5.79 -4.71
CA ARG A 84 -8.74 -5.95 -5.64
C ARG A 84 -7.47 -6.43 -4.93
N LEU A 85 -7.18 -5.86 -3.77
CA LEU A 85 -6.05 -6.30 -2.94
C LEU A 85 -6.29 -7.68 -2.33
N ARG A 86 -7.53 -7.97 -1.90
CA ARG A 86 -7.89 -9.29 -1.37
C ARG A 86 -7.73 -10.39 -2.41
N ARG A 87 -8.11 -10.16 -3.68
CA ARG A 87 -7.85 -11.12 -4.77
C ARG A 87 -6.36 -11.39 -4.95
N ALA A 88 -5.54 -10.34 -5.00
CA ALA A 88 -4.09 -10.50 -5.11
C ALA A 88 -3.48 -11.24 -3.91
N LEU A 89 -4.03 -11.03 -2.71
CA LEU A 89 -3.65 -11.79 -1.51
C LEU A 89 -3.99 -13.27 -1.65
N MET A 90 -5.19 -13.62 -2.14
CA MET A 90 -5.58 -15.01 -2.37
C MET A 90 -4.67 -15.68 -3.41
N ASP A 91 -4.37 -14.99 -4.52
CA ASP A 91 -3.46 -15.49 -5.56
C ASP A 91 -2.04 -15.73 -5.00
N TYR A 92 -1.56 -14.84 -4.14
CA TYR A 92 -0.27 -14.98 -3.48
C TYR A 92 -0.30 -16.05 -2.40
N GLY A 93 -1.37 -16.09 -1.60
CA GLY A 93 -1.57 -17.02 -0.49
C GLY A 93 -1.64 -18.48 -0.92
N ALA A 94 -2.13 -18.76 -2.14
CA ALA A 94 -2.21 -20.11 -2.70
C ALA A 94 -0.85 -20.83 -2.77
N GLY A 95 0.25 -20.07 -2.81
CA GLY A 95 1.62 -20.62 -2.78
C GLY A 95 2.28 -20.60 -1.40
N LEU A 96 1.56 -20.22 -0.34
CA LEU A 96 2.10 -20.09 1.02
C LEU A 96 1.64 -21.24 1.92
N ASN A 97 2.52 -21.67 2.80
CA ASN A 97 2.10 -22.45 3.97
C ASN A 97 1.55 -21.50 5.04
N LEU A 98 0.23 -21.49 5.25
CA LEU A 98 -0.47 -20.61 6.20
C LEU A 98 -0.59 -21.20 7.62
N SER A 99 -0.02 -22.37 7.90
CA SER A 99 -0.14 -23.05 9.20
C SER A 99 0.50 -22.26 10.37
N ASP A 100 1.48 -21.41 10.09
CA ASP A 100 2.10 -20.53 11.09
C ASP A 100 1.75 -19.06 10.80
N PRO A 101 0.78 -18.48 11.55
CA PRO A 101 0.33 -17.11 11.38
C PRO A 101 1.41 -16.08 11.72
N ASN A 102 2.45 -16.44 12.48
CA ASN A 102 3.53 -15.54 12.87
C ASN A 102 4.63 -15.40 11.82
N ARG A 103 4.65 -16.26 10.80
CA ARG A 103 5.62 -16.10 9.70
C ARG A 103 5.41 -14.80 8.93
N PRO A 104 6.51 -14.23 8.38
CA PRO A 104 6.41 -13.08 7.51
C PRO A 104 5.41 -13.32 6.37
N LEU A 105 4.57 -12.32 6.08
CA LEU A 105 3.74 -12.38 4.88
C LEU A 105 4.63 -12.42 3.62
N PHE A 106 5.64 -11.55 3.59
CA PHE A 106 6.60 -11.48 2.50
C PHE A 106 7.98 -11.92 2.99
N GLU A 107 8.41 -13.10 2.55
CA GLU A 107 9.74 -13.61 2.90
C GLU A 107 10.81 -12.98 2.00
N SER A 108 11.92 -12.58 2.63
CA SER A 108 13.15 -12.18 1.96
C SER A 108 13.87 -13.40 1.38
N GLN A 109 14.88 -13.19 0.56
CA GLN A 109 15.70 -14.30 0.02
C GLN A 109 16.39 -15.14 1.11
N LYS A 110 16.54 -14.59 2.33
CA LYS A 110 17.13 -15.27 3.49
C LYS A 110 16.09 -16.00 4.35
N GLY A 111 14.82 -16.06 3.92
CA GLY A 111 13.74 -16.76 4.61
C GLY A 111 13.10 -16.02 5.79
N GLY A 112 13.53 -14.79 6.11
CA GLY A 112 12.96 -13.95 7.18
C GLY A 112 12.22 -12.73 6.64
N HIS A 113 11.85 -11.81 7.52
CA HIS A 113 11.26 -10.52 7.14
C HIS A 113 12.18 -9.72 6.22
N PHE A 114 11.59 -8.93 5.34
CA PHE A 114 12.33 -7.84 4.70
C PHE A 114 12.75 -6.82 5.75
N SER A 115 13.95 -6.28 5.63
CA SER A 115 14.25 -5.01 6.30
C SER A 115 13.51 -3.86 5.60
N ALA A 116 13.27 -2.77 6.34
CA ALA A 116 12.65 -1.58 5.73
C ALA A 116 13.45 -1.06 4.53
N ASN A 117 14.79 -1.09 4.60
CA ASN A 117 15.67 -0.67 3.51
C ASN A 117 15.56 -1.60 2.30
N THR A 118 15.58 -2.92 2.51
CA THR A 118 15.44 -3.89 1.41
C THR A 118 14.08 -3.77 0.74
N MET A 119 13.02 -3.51 1.51
CA MET A 119 11.69 -3.26 0.95
C MET A 119 11.67 -1.96 0.13
N CYS A 120 12.27 -0.88 0.62
CA CYS A 120 12.40 0.37 -0.15
C CYS A 120 13.19 0.15 -1.45
N GLN A 121 14.28 -0.63 -1.39
CA GLN A 121 15.09 -0.93 -2.57
C GLN A 121 14.29 -1.73 -3.60
N LEU A 122 13.49 -2.70 -3.18
CA LEU A 122 12.59 -3.45 -4.07
C LEU A 122 11.65 -2.52 -4.86
N PHE A 123 11.03 -1.54 -4.19
CA PHE A 123 10.19 -0.53 -4.85
C PHE A 123 10.99 0.28 -5.88
N LEU A 124 12.17 0.76 -5.50
CA LEU A 124 13.03 1.56 -6.39
C LEU A 124 13.47 0.77 -7.61
N ASP A 125 13.88 -0.49 -7.46
CA ASP A 125 14.30 -1.36 -8.55
C ASP A 125 13.16 -1.59 -9.55
N ILE A 126 11.95 -1.87 -9.03
CA ILE A 126 10.77 -2.07 -9.87
C ILE A 126 10.42 -0.79 -10.64
N TYR A 127 10.38 0.37 -9.97
CA TYR A 127 10.03 1.64 -10.61
C TYR A 127 11.08 2.07 -11.63
N LYS A 128 12.35 1.92 -11.31
CA LYS A 128 13.46 2.23 -12.21
C LYS A 128 13.41 1.37 -13.48
N ALA A 129 13.15 0.07 -13.35
CA ALA A 129 13.07 -0.86 -14.46
C ALA A 129 11.96 -0.51 -15.47
N VAL A 130 10.88 0.14 -15.01
CA VAL A 130 9.80 0.61 -15.89
C VAL A 130 9.91 2.10 -16.24
N GLY A 131 11.06 2.74 -16.00
CA GLY A 131 11.33 4.12 -16.38
C GLY A 131 10.67 5.18 -15.50
N LEU A 132 10.21 4.84 -14.30
CA LEU A 132 9.60 5.77 -13.34
C LEU A 132 10.66 6.33 -12.39
N LYS A 133 11.53 7.22 -12.90
CA LYS A 133 12.73 7.71 -12.18
C LYS A 133 12.41 8.55 -10.93
N ASP A 134 11.27 9.25 -10.91
CA ASP A 134 10.84 10.09 -9.77
C ASP A 134 9.92 9.34 -8.78
N ALA A 135 9.64 8.06 -9.04
CA ALA A 135 8.87 7.23 -8.15
C ALA A 135 9.74 6.63 -7.03
N SER A 136 9.16 6.47 -5.85
CA SER A 136 9.80 5.92 -4.66
C SER A 136 8.84 4.99 -3.91
N SER A 137 9.30 4.37 -2.83
CA SER A 137 8.47 3.55 -1.93
C SER A 137 7.27 4.31 -1.33
N HIS A 138 7.23 5.64 -1.46
CA HIS A 138 6.11 6.47 -1.03
C HIS A 138 5.07 6.74 -2.14
N SER A 139 5.39 6.42 -3.40
CA SER A 139 4.55 6.77 -4.55
C SER A 139 3.18 6.09 -4.53
N GLY A 140 3.12 4.80 -4.16
CA GLY A 140 1.85 4.08 -4.03
C GLY A 140 0.96 4.68 -2.96
N ARG A 141 1.49 4.92 -1.77
CA ARG A 141 0.77 5.55 -0.66
C ARG A 141 0.31 6.97 -1.01
N ARG A 142 1.16 7.77 -1.65
CA ARG A 142 0.76 9.09 -2.13
C ARG A 142 -0.40 8.99 -3.11
N THR A 143 -0.31 8.09 -4.08
CA THR A 143 -1.38 7.83 -5.04
C THR A 143 -2.68 7.43 -4.36
N TYR A 144 -2.62 6.54 -3.34
CA TYR A 144 -3.78 6.14 -2.54
C TYR A 144 -4.49 7.35 -1.92
N ILE A 145 -3.75 8.20 -1.21
CA ILE A 145 -4.32 9.37 -0.52
C ILE A 145 -4.89 10.37 -1.54
N THR A 146 -4.12 10.73 -2.57
CA THR A 146 -4.55 11.70 -3.60
C THR A 146 -5.80 11.22 -4.36
N ARG A 147 -5.88 9.93 -4.70
CA ARG A 147 -7.06 9.38 -5.38
C ARG A 147 -8.32 9.41 -4.53
N LEU A 148 -8.20 9.11 -3.23
CA LEU A 148 -9.33 9.19 -2.33
C LEU A 148 -9.75 10.65 -2.10
N ALA A 149 -8.79 11.58 -2.00
CA ALA A 149 -9.07 13.01 -1.94
C ALA A 149 -9.84 13.50 -3.17
N ASN A 150 -9.38 13.13 -4.36
CA ASN A 150 -10.04 13.49 -5.63
C ASN A 150 -11.44 12.87 -5.81
N LYS A 151 -11.76 11.85 -5.01
CA LYS A 151 -13.11 11.27 -4.92
C LYS A 151 -13.98 11.89 -3.84
N GLY A 152 -13.58 13.02 -3.28
CA GLY A 152 -14.35 13.74 -2.26
C GLY A 152 -14.27 13.16 -0.85
N VAL A 153 -13.36 12.21 -0.58
CA VAL A 153 -13.19 11.67 0.78
C VAL A 153 -12.62 12.74 1.69
N GLY A 154 -13.35 13.07 2.77
CA GLY A 154 -12.99 14.14 3.70
C GLY A 154 -11.62 13.94 4.36
N VAL A 155 -10.91 15.04 4.62
CA VAL A 155 -9.51 15.04 5.11
C VAL A 155 -9.32 14.26 6.42
N ARG A 156 -10.30 14.28 7.31
CA ARG A 156 -10.25 13.56 8.61
C ARG A 156 -10.26 12.05 8.38
N LEU A 157 -11.13 11.58 7.50
CA LEU A 157 -11.20 10.15 7.13
C LEU A 157 -9.93 9.71 6.40
N LEU A 158 -9.39 10.54 5.51
CA LEU A 158 -8.11 10.29 4.85
C LEU A 158 -6.95 10.20 5.85
N ALA A 159 -6.92 11.08 6.86
CA ALA A 159 -5.89 11.05 7.90
C ALA A 159 -5.94 9.73 8.69
N GLU A 160 -7.14 9.28 9.06
CA GLU A 160 -7.36 8.00 9.74
C GLU A 160 -6.91 6.82 8.89
N LEU A 161 -7.39 6.72 7.65
CA LEU A 161 -7.01 5.66 6.69
C LEU A 161 -5.49 5.62 6.45
N ALA A 162 -4.86 6.78 6.36
CA ALA A 162 -3.42 6.89 6.18
C ALA A 162 -2.63 6.65 7.48
N GLY A 163 -3.25 6.72 8.66
CA GLY A 163 -2.55 6.71 9.95
C GLY A 163 -1.63 7.93 10.10
N HIS A 164 -2.15 9.12 9.80
CA HIS A 164 -1.46 10.39 10.06
C HIS A 164 -1.87 10.94 11.41
N SER A 165 -0.88 11.19 12.27
CA SER A 165 -1.14 11.78 13.61
C SER A 165 -1.60 13.24 13.53
N HIS A 166 -1.31 13.94 12.43
CA HIS A 166 -1.68 15.35 12.21
C HIS A 166 -2.39 15.49 10.86
N ILE A 167 -3.53 16.15 10.86
CA ILE A 167 -4.33 16.41 9.65
C ILE A 167 -3.52 17.21 8.62
N SER A 168 -2.66 18.14 9.06
CA SER A 168 -1.77 18.91 8.20
C SER A 168 -0.87 18.06 7.31
N THR A 169 -0.54 16.83 7.74
CA THR A 169 0.20 15.88 6.90
C THR A 169 -0.66 15.41 5.73
N THR A 170 -1.96 15.20 5.94
CA THR A 170 -2.91 14.77 4.90
C THR A 170 -3.23 15.91 3.93
N GLN A 171 -3.40 17.13 4.45
CA GLN A 171 -3.70 18.32 3.64
C GLN A 171 -2.69 18.56 2.51
N ARG A 172 -1.42 18.17 2.69
CA ARG A 172 -0.38 18.26 1.65
C ARG A 172 -0.63 17.40 0.41
N TYR A 173 -1.60 16.50 0.47
CA TYR A 173 -1.99 15.60 -0.62
C TYR A 173 -3.30 16.01 -1.28
N ILE A 174 -3.94 17.08 -0.80
CA ILE A 174 -5.23 17.55 -1.26
C ILE A 174 -4.99 18.86 -2.02
N ASP A 175 -5.06 18.77 -3.33
CA ASP A 175 -5.08 19.94 -4.21
C ASP A 175 -6.56 20.27 -4.49
N VAL A 176 -7.00 21.46 -4.13
CA VAL A 176 -8.36 21.93 -4.42
C VAL A 176 -8.34 22.56 -5.82
N ASN A 177 -9.19 22.09 -6.70
CA ASN A 177 -9.37 22.68 -8.04
C ASN A 177 -10.79 23.24 -8.24
N ALA A 178 -10.96 24.07 -9.29
CA ALA A 178 -12.24 24.75 -9.55
C ALA A 178 -13.38 23.77 -9.85
N GLU A 179 -13.09 22.62 -10.46
CA GLU A 179 -14.07 21.57 -10.78
C GLU A 179 -14.65 20.95 -9.50
N GLN A 180 -13.78 20.59 -8.54
CA GLN A 180 -14.21 20.08 -7.24
C GLN A 180 -15.03 21.11 -6.43
N LEU A 181 -14.71 22.39 -6.55
CA LEU A 181 -15.50 23.44 -5.89
C LEU A 181 -16.90 23.56 -6.51
N SER A 182 -16.98 23.50 -7.84
CA SER A 182 -18.26 23.54 -8.57
C SER A 182 -19.11 22.31 -8.23
N GLU A 183 -18.55 21.10 -8.31
CA GLU A 183 -19.24 19.86 -7.97
C GLU A 183 -19.75 19.86 -6.52
N ALA A 184 -18.98 20.42 -5.57
CA ALA A 184 -19.37 20.46 -4.17
C ALA A 184 -20.60 21.36 -3.93
N VAL A 185 -20.75 22.45 -4.70
CA VAL A 185 -21.92 23.34 -4.59
C VAL A 185 -23.17 22.69 -5.17
N GLU A 186 -23.05 21.86 -6.21
CA GLU A 186 -24.17 21.13 -6.80
C GLU A 186 -24.74 20.02 -5.92
N LEU A 187 -24.13 19.74 -4.77
CA LEU A 187 -24.64 18.77 -3.77
C LEU A 187 -25.75 19.35 -2.87
N LEU A 188 -26.03 20.66 -2.93
CA LEU A 188 -27.06 21.36 -2.14
C LEU A 188 -28.38 21.44 -2.90
#